data_c56ac79b791c594444ca9f5e6cc19de7
#
_entry.id   c56ac79b791c594444ca9f5e6cc19de7
#
_cell.length_a   1.000
_cell.length_b   1.000
_cell.length_c   1.000
_cell.angle_alpha   90.00
_cell.angle_beta   90.00
_cell.angle_gamma   90.00
#
_symmetry.space_group_name_H-M   'P 1'
#
loop_
_entity.id
_entity.type
_entity.pdbx_description
1 polymer ?
#
loop_
_entity_poly.entity_id
_entity_poly.type
_entity_poly.pdbx_seq_one_letter_code
_entity_poly.pdbx_strand_id
1 'polypeptide(L)'
;MKRLFYIIAGLGLAACTSQAPSNVVDRMTHDPNSTNTETILHVWSWNFPTIAENMKAIADAGFTMLQTSPVNACFSPEGGNIKILDEKEGNWYHYYQPTDWTVGNNIVGTEEEMKVMLDSAKKYDIRVLVDVLPNHTAFDIDLVTDEFYAAVGGRDKMFHTYGLEGINDYNDRTQCTHQGVGGLPDVNTENPLF
;
A
#
# COMPACT_ATOMS: atom_id res chain seq x y z
N MET A 1 -20.81 -3.22 12.83
CA MET A 1 -19.84 -2.15 13.07
C MET A 1 -18.53 -2.60 12.44
N LYS A 2 -18.24 -2.10 11.23
CA LYS A 2 -16.97 -2.35 10.56
C LYS A 2 -15.92 -1.48 11.26
N ARG A 3 -14.89 -2.08 11.84
CA ARG A 3 -13.77 -1.34 12.41
C ARG A 3 -12.84 -0.99 11.26
N LEU A 4 -12.78 0.29 10.97
CA LEU A 4 -11.86 0.90 10.04
C LEU A 4 -10.45 0.78 10.63
N PHE A 5 -9.56 0.03 10.01
CA PHE A 5 -8.14 0.09 10.30
C PHE A 5 -7.49 0.85 9.15
N TYR A 6 -7.20 2.13 9.38
CA TYR A 6 -6.36 2.89 8.49
C TYR A 6 -4.92 2.41 8.65
N ILE A 7 -4.26 2.02 7.57
CA ILE A 7 -2.82 1.88 7.55
C ILE A 7 -2.24 3.29 7.43
N ILE A 8 -2.36 4.05 8.50
CA ILE A 8 -1.55 5.24 8.66
C ILE A 8 -0.20 4.73 9.16
N ALA A 9 0.87 5.02 8.42
CA ALA A 9 2.21 5.02 8.97
C ALA A 9 2.30 6.15 10.01
N GLY A 10 1.37 6.17 10.96
CA GLY A 10 1.37 7.03 12.12
C GLY A 10 2.36 6.46 13.11
N LEU A 11 3.49 7.11 13.29
CA LEU A 11 4.28 7.02 14.50
C LEU A 11 3.42 7.47 15.70
N GLY A 12 2.45 6.65 16.06
CA GLY A 12 1.73 6.74 17.32
C GLY A 12 2.61 6.14 18.40
N LEU A 13 3.28 6.97 19.18
CA LEU A 13 3.85 6.59 20.46
C LEU A 13 2.72 6.13 21.41
N ALA A 14 2.28 4.88 21.25
CA ALA A 14 1.60 4.18 22.32
C ALA A 14 2.69 3.45 23.11
N ALA A 15 3.00 3.95 24.30
CA ALA A 15 3.82 3.28 25.26
C ALA A 15 3.10 2.02 25.75
N CYS A 16 3.16 0.95 24.96
CA CYS A 16 3.00 -0.40 25.46
C CYS A 16 4.40 -0.93 25.75
N THR A 17 4.76 -1.00 27.01
CA THR A 17 5.93 -1.70 27.53
C THR A 17 5.71 -3.22 27.44
N SER A 18 5.66 -3.74 26.22
CA SER A 18 5.98 -5.12 25.95
C SER A 18 7.29 -5.09 25.18
N GLN A 19 8.36 -5.55 25.78
CA GLN A 19 9.63 -5.73 25.11
C GLN A 19 9.38 -6.56 23.84
N ALA A 20 9.50 -5.93 22.68
CA ALA A 20 9.63 -6.66 21.44
C ALA A 20 10.84 -7.60 21.60
N PRO A 21 10.78 -8.86 21.15
CA PRO A 21 11.92 -9.76 21.24
C PRO A 21 13.12 -9.05 20.59
N SER A 22 14.24 -9.01 21.31
CA SER A 22 15.47 -8.30 20.95
C SER A 22 16.01 -8.64 19.55
N ASN A 23 15.57 -9.72 18.98
CA ASN A 23 15.97 -10.24 17.68
C ASN A 23 15.38 -9.45 16.47
N VAL A 24 14.31 -8.67 16.67
CA VAL A 24 13.70 -7.89 15.59
C VAL A 24 14.44 -6.57 15.37
N VAL A 25 14.98 -5.99 16.46
CA VAL A 25 15.71 -4.71 16.41
C VAL A 25 17.11 -4.90 15.81
N ASP A 26 17.76 -6.05 16.11
CA ASP A 26 19.10 -6.37 15.59
C ASP A 26 19.14 -6.59 14.07
N ARG A 27 18.02 -6.98 13.47
CA ARG A 27 17.94 -7.18 12.00
C ARG A 27 17.71 -5.88 11.22
N MET A 28 17.36 -4.80 11.86
CA MET A 28 17.18 -3.49 11.22
C MET A 28 18.46 -2.65 11.20
N THR A 29 19.51 -3.05 11.93
CA THR A 29 20.81 -2.40 11.85
C THR A 29 21.54 -2.95 10.63
N HIS A 30 21.68 -2.11 9.59
CA HIS A 30 22.52 -2.43 8.46
C HIS A 30 23.99 -2.51 8.94
N ASP A 31 24.49 -3.75 9.11
CA ASP A 31 25.93 -3.99 9.27
C ASP A 31 26.55 -4.02 7.86
N PRO A 32 27.37 -3.03 7.48
CA PRO A 32 28.01 -3.01 6.15
C PRO A 32 29.00 -4.17 5.95
N ASN A 33 29.35 -4.91 7.01
CA ASN A 33 30.18 -6.11 6.96
C ASN A 33 29.36 -7.40 7.03
N SER A 34 28.04 -7.30 7.15
CA SER A 34 27.17 -8.48 7.17
C SER A 34 27.19 -9.15 5.81
N THR A 35 27.54 -10.43 5.80
CA THR A 35 27.40 -11.29 4.62
C THR A 35 25.96 -11.80 4.42
N ASN A 36 25.02 -11.38 5.28
CA ASN A 36 23.61 -11.69 5.13
C ASN A 36 23.04 -10.87 3.98
N THR A 37 23.04 -11.42 2.79
CA THR A 37 22.33 -10.89 1.63
C THR A 37 20.85 -11.12 1.84
N GLU A 38 20.11 -10.05 2.06
CA GLU A 38 18.65 -10.10 2.07
C GLU A 38 18.15 -10.17 0.63
N THR A 39 17.17 -11.03 0.40
CA THR A 39 16.57 -11.24 -0.91
C THR A 39 15.08 -10.95 -0.83
N ILE A 40 14.57 -10.12 -1.76
CA ILE A 40 13.17 -9.73 -1.83
C ILE A 40 12.52 -10.42 -3.01
N LEU A 41 11.41 -11.13 -2.78
CA LEU A 41 10.52 -11.59 -3.84
C LEU A 41 9.40 -10.56 -4.04
N HIS A 42 9.34 -9.94 -5.20
CA HIS A 42 8.19 -9.12 -5.56
C HIS A 42 7.05 -10.02 -6.05
N VAL A 43 6.04 -10.21 -5.19
CA VAL A 43 4.83 -11.01 -5.47
C VAL A 43 3.77 -10.15 -6.15
N TRP A 44 4.16 -9.48 -7.23
CA TRP A 44 3.30 -8.56 -7.95
C TRP A 44 2.06 -9.26 -8.48
N SER A 45 0.88 -8.71 -8.13
CA SER A 45 -0.43 -9.23 -8.52
C SER A 45 -0.80 -10.61 -7.96
N TRP A 46 -0.04 -11.11 -6.99
CA TRP A 46 -0.46 -12.30 -6.25
C TRP A 46 -1.48 -11.91 -5.17
N ASN A 47 -2.52 -12.72 -5.02
CA ASN A 47 -3.45 -12.56 -3.90
C ASN A 47 -2.89 -13.14 -2.60
N PHE A 48 -3.39 -12.68 -1.47
CA PHE A 48 -2.92 -13.10 -0.15
C PHE A 48 -3.03 -14.61 0.09
N PRO A 49 -4.12 -15.32 -0.30
CA PRO A 49 -4.17 -16.78 -0.20
C PRO A 49 -3.03 -17.48 -0.95
N THR A 50 -2.78 -17.08 -2.20
CA THR A 50 -1.68 -17.65 -3.01
C THR A 50 -0.32 -17.41 -2.37
N ILE A 51 -0.08 -16.22 -1.81
CA ILE A 51 1.17 -15.91 -1.11
C ILE A 51 1.29 -16.80 0.13
N ALA A 52 0.23 -16.91 0.93
CA ALA A 52 0.21 -17.72 2.15
C ALA A 52 0.50 -19.21 1.88
N GLU A 53 -0.12 -19.77 0.85
CA GLU A 53 0.06 -21.17 0.42
C GLU A 53 1.49 -21.47 -0.06
N ASN A 54 2.14 -20.49 -0.70
CA ASN A 54 3.49 -20.63 -1.24
C ASN A 54 4.59 -20.18 -0.27
N MET A 55 4.25 -19.71 0.94
CA MET A 55 5.21 -19.11 1.86
C MET A 55 6.38 -20.03 2.20
N LYS A 56 6.11 -21.34 2.38
CA LYS A 56 7.17 -22.32 2.62
C LYS A 56 8.13 -22.41 1.45
N ALA A 57 7.63 -22.47 0.23
CA ALA A 57 8.46 -22.56 -0.96
C ALA A 57 9.29 -21.28 -1.16
N ILE A 58 8.74 -20.12 -0.84
CA ILE A 58 9.44 -18.83 -0.86
C ILE A 58 10.61 -18.85 0.13
N ALA A 59 10.38 -19.32 1.36
CA ALA A 59 11.42 -19.45 2.38
C ALA A 59 12.50 -20.47 1.98
N ASP A 60 12.09 -21.63 1.48
CA ASP A 60 13.01 -22.70 1.02
C ASP A 60 13.89 -22.24 -0.16
N ALA A 61 13.39 -21.33 -0.99
CA ALA A 61 14.14 -20.72 -2.09
C ALA A 61 15.16 -19.66 -1.62
N GLY A 62 15.17 -19.33 -0.32
CA GLY A 62 16.14 -18.41 0.28
C GLY A 62 15.71 -16.93 0.29
N PHE A 63 14.45 -16.64 -0.03
CA PHE A 63 13.93 -15.28 0.13
C PHE A 63 13.71 -14.98 1.63
N THR A 64 14.10 -13.78 2.04
CA THR A 64 13.95 -13.29 3.43
C THR A 64 12.87 -12.24 3.55
N MET A 65 12.43 -11.69 2.43
CA MET A 65 11.36 -10.70 2.34
C MET A 65 10.48 -10.96 1.10
N LEU A 66 9.25 -10.51 1.18
CA LEU A 66 8.38 -10.35 0.02
C LEU A 66 7.82 -8.92 -0.03
N GLN A 67 7.54 -8.44 -1.23
CA GLN A 67 6.87 -7.17 -1.47
C GLN A 67 5.53 -7.44 -2.15
N THR A 68 4.44 -6.95 -1.56
CA THR A 68 3.09 -7.08 -2.14
C THR A 68 2.85 -6.02 -3.21
N SER A 69 1.79 -6.21 -4.01
CA SER A 69 1.14 -5.10 -4.72
C SER A 69 0.41 -4.19 -3.73
N PRO A 70 -0.05 -3.00 -4.16
CA PRO A 70 -0.86 -2.13 -3.32
C PRO A 70 -2.05 -2.85 -2.72
N VAL A 71 -2.21 -2.72 -1.40
CA VAL A 71 -3.21 -3.47 -0.62
C VAL A 71 -4.48 -2.67 -0.33
N ASN A 72 -4.47 -1.39 -0.66
CA ASN A 72 -5.59 -0.49 -0.43
C ASN A 72 -6.78 -0.77 -1.35
N ALA A 73 -7.98 -0.36 -0.93
CA ALA A 73 -9.13 -0.29 -1.80
C ALA A 73 -8.81 0.58 -3.03
N CYS A 74 -9.19 0.11 -4.20
CA CYS A 74 -8.88 0.77 -5.45
C CYS A 74 -10.07 0.73 -6.41
N PHE A 75 -10.00 1.56 -7.45
CA PHE A 75 -10.97 1.54 -8.52
C PHE A 75 -11.09 0.14 -9.13
N SER A 76 -12.31 -0.32 -9.28
CA SER A 76 -12.63 -1.56 -9.97
C SER A 76 -13.55 -1.23 -11.15
N PRO A 77 -13.16 -1.50 -12.40
CA PRO A 77 -14.02 -1.25 -13.55
C PRO A 77 -15.27 -2.12 -13.51
N GLU A 78 -16.33 -1.70 -14.20
CA GLU A 78 -17.53 -2.50 -14.36
C GLU A 78 -17.19 -3.91 -14.92
N GLY A 79 -17.71 -4.95 -14.26
CA GLY A 79 -17.35 -6.33 -14.58
C GLY A 79 -16.24 -6.93 -13.70
N GLY A 80 -15.67 -6.15 -12.80
CA GLY A 80 -15.04 -6.63 -11.56
C GLY A 80 -13.64 -7.17 -11.66
N ASN A 81 -13.03 -7.32 -12.82
CA ASN A 81 -11.72 -7.94 -12.88
C ASN A 81 -10.65 -6.97 -13.39
N ILE A 82 -9.68 -6.67 -12.52
CA ILE A 82 -8.43 -6.11 -12.99
C ILE A 82 -7.70 -7.22 -13.74
N LYS A 83 -7.47 -6.99 -15.02
CA LYS A 83 -6.69 -7.87 -15.89
C LYS A 83 -5.23 -7.45 -15.80
N ILE A 84 -4.39 -8.35 -15.35
CA ILE A 84 -2.97 -8.04 -15.12
C ILE A 84 -2.22 -7.85 -16.42
N LEU A 85 -2.40 -8.79 -17.35
CA LEU A 85 -1.88 -8.73 -18.70
C LEU A 85 -2.79 -9.59 -19.56
N ASP A 86 -3.67 -8.98 -20.27
CA ASP A 86 -4.10 -9.53 -21.56
C ASP A 86 -3.17 -8.94 -22.61
N GLU A 87 -2.83 -9.67 -23.65
CA GLU A 87 -1.79 -9.31 -24.64
C GLU A 87 -2.01 -7.93 -25.31
N LYS A 88 -3.13 -7.28 -25.04
CA LYS A 88 -3.49 -5.99 -25.63
C LYS A 88 -4.09 -4.94 -24.69
N GLU A 89 -4.63 -5.30 -23.52
CA GLU A 89 -5.47 -4.39 -22.73
C GLU A 89 -5.38 -4.64 -21.23
N GLY A 90 -4.16 -4.75 -20.68
CA GLY A 90 -4.01 -4.81 -19.23
C GLY A 90 -4.49 -3.51 -18.55
N ASN A 91 -5.23 -3.64 -17.45
CA ASN A 91 -5.68 -2.51 -16.64
C ASN A 91 -5.13 -2.59 -15.20
N TRP A 92 -3.96 -3.21 -15.04
CA TRP A 92 -3.26 -3.39 -13.77
C TRP A 92 -3.05 -2.08 -13.00
N TYR A 93 -2.97 -0.95 -13.71
CA TYR A 93 -2.78 0.39 -13.13
C TYR A 93 -3.92 0.81 -12.20
N HIS A 94 -5.05 0.15 -12.20
CA HIS A 94 -6.17 0.47 -11.32
C HIS A 94 -5.85 0.24 -9.83
N TYR A 95 -4.98 -0.74 -9.47
CA TYR A 95 -4.62 -0.84 -8.05
C TYR A 95 -3.69 0.25 -7.56
N TYR A 96 -3.10 1.02 -8.47
CA TYR A 96 -2.39 2.25 -8.17
C TYR A 96 -3.33 3.47 -8.15
N GLN A 97 -4.63 3.26 -8.05
CA GLN A 97 -5.66 4.29 -7.99
C GLN A 97 -6.53 4.11 -6.74
N PRO A 98 -6.04 4.54 -5.57
CA PRO A 98 -6.76 4.40 -4.31
C PRO A 98 -8.11 5.10 -4.33
N THR A 99 -9.14 4.39 -3.84
CA THR A 99 -10.45 4.95 -3.55
C THR A 99 -10.67 5.07 -2.04
N ASP A 100 -9.88 4.33 -1.28
CA ASP A 100 -9.78 4.34 0.16
C ASP A 100 -8.43 3.69 0.56
N TRP A 101 -7.96 3.92 1.79
CA TRP A 101 -6.78 3.26 2.32
C TRP A 101 -7.08 2.13 3.30
N THR A 102 -8.29 1.64 3.28
CA THR A 102 -8.63 0.37 3.91
C THR A 102 -7.96 -0.78 3.16
N VAL A 103 -7.58 -1.82 3.90
CA VAL A 103 -6.99 -3.02 3.31
C VAL A 103 -8.06 -3.81 2.59
N GLY A 104 -7.77 -4.19 1.36
CA GLY A 104 -8.54 -5.10 0.56
C GLY A 104 -8.95 -4.54 -0.80
N ASN A 105 -8.74 -5.34 -1.82
CA ASN A 105 -9.23 -5.10 -3.16
C ASN A 105 -9.43 -6.43 -3.89
N ASN A 106 -10.05 -6.39 -5.06
CA ASN A 106 -10.42 -7.58 -5.82
C ASN A 106 -9.24 -8.37 -6.41
N ILE A 107 -8.00 -7.90 -6.22
CA ILE A 107 -6.80 -8.58 -6.70
C ILE A 107 -6.08 -9.28 -5.58
N VAL A 108 -5.72 -8.51 -4.55
CA VAL A 108 -4.91 -9.03 -3.44
C VAL A 108 -5.75 -9.79 -2.42
N GLY A 109 -7.06 -9.49 -2.32
CA GLY A 109 -7.97 -10.14 -1.38
C GLY A 109 -8.40 -9.23 -0.23
N THR A 110 -8.88 -9.83 0.85
CA THR A 110 -9.47 -9.16 2.01
C THR A 110 -8.44 -8.90 3.13
N GLU A 111 -8.81 -8.07 4.10
CA GLU A 111 -8.00 -7.83 5.31
C GLU A 111 -7.78 -9.13 6.11
N GLU A 112 -8.79 -9.99 6.19
CA GLU A 112 -8.71 -11.28 6.87
C GLU A 112 -7.72 -12.21 6.19
N GLU A 113 -7.72 -12.26 4.87
CA GLU A 113 -6.75 -13.04 4.08
C GLU A 113 -5.34 -12.47 4.23
N MET A 114 -5.18 -11.15 4.31
CA MET A 114 -3.89 -10.53 4.60
C MET A 114 -3.36 -10.97 5.98
N LYS A 115 -4.20 -11.03 7.01
CA LYS A 115 -3.80 -11.51 8.33
C LYS A 115 -3.29 -12.94 8.29
N VAL A 116 -3.98 -13.82 7.57
CA VAL A 116 -3.54 -15.22 7.36
C VAL A 116 -2.18 -15.28 6.65
N MET A 117 -1.99 -14.46 5.63
CA MET A 117 -0.72 -14.35 4.91
C MET A 117 0.41 -13.87 5.84
N LEU A 118 0.16 -12.85 6.67
CA LEU A 118 1.14 -12.32 7.63
C LEU A 118 1.50 -13.35 8.71
N ASP A 119 0.54 -14.14 9.20
CA ASP A 119 0.79 -15.23 10.14
C ASP A 119 1.65 -16.33 9.49
N SER A 120 1.41 -16.63 8.21
CA SER A 120 2.26 -17.55 7.44
C SER A 120 3.68 -16.99 7.26
N ALA A 121 3.82 -15.72 6.91
CA ALA A 121 5.11 -15.06 6.78
C ALA A 121 5.92 -15.10 8.10
N LYS A 122 5.26 -14.80 9.22
CA LYS A 122 5.86 -14.89 10.56
C LYS A 122 6.34 -16.31 10.89
N LYS A 123 5.57 -17.33 10.52
CA LYS A 123 5.93 -18.75 10.75
C LYS A 123 7.23 -19.14 10.04
N TYR A 124 7.47 -18.57 8.86
CA TYR A 124 8.65 -18.88 8.04
C TYR A 124 9.75 -17.81 8.11
N ASP A 125 9.62 -16.86 9.04
CA ASP A 125 10.58 -15.76 9.26
C ASP A 125 10.80 -14.89 8.01
N ILE A 126 9.73 -14.69 7.23
CA ILE A 126 9.68 -13.81 6.07
C ILE A 126 9.15 -12.45 6.49
N ARG A 127 9.85 -11.38 6.14
CA ARG A 127 9.36 -10.01 6.31
C ARG A 127 8.49 -9.61 5.13
N VAL A 128 7.45 -8.83 5.40
CA VAL A 128 6.52 -8.34 4.37
C VAL A 128 6.70 -6.85 4.20
N LEU A 129 6.99 -6.43 2.98
CA LEU A 129 6.93 -5.05 2.53
C LEU A 129 5.58 -4.84 1.86
N VAL A 130 4.85 -3.84 2.32
CA VAL A 130 3.55 -3.48 1.74
C VAL A 130 3.74 -2.24 0.87
N ASP A 131 3.30 -2.32 -0.37
CA ASP A 131 3.24 -1.16 -1.25
C ASP A 131 2.08 -0.26 -0.81
N VAL A 132 2.35 1.01 -0.56
CA VAL A 132 1.37 2.01 -0.11
C VAL A 132 1.42 3.25 -0.99
N LEU A 133 0.27 3.86 -1.23
CA LEU A 133 0.09 4.95 -2.18
C LEU A 133 -0.47 6.21 -1.49
N PRO A 134 0.34 6.95 -0.72
CA PRO A 134 -0.16 8.11 0.01
C PRO A 134 -0.26 9.38 -0.86
N ASN A 135 0.31 9.39 -2.08
CA ASN A 135 0.47 10.59 -2.89
C ASN A 135 -0.81 11.04 -3.59
N HIS A 136 -1.64 10.11 -4.04
CA HIS A 136 -2.77 10.42 -4.92
C HIS A 136 -3.94 9.47 -4.71
N THR A 137 -5.10 9.84 -5.26
CA THR A 137 -6.28 8.99 -5.32
C THR A 137 -6.52 8.45 -6.74
N ALA A 138 -7.65 7.78 -6.93
CA ALA A 138 -8.15 7.42 -8.26
C ALA A 138 -8.34 8.68 -9.14
N PHE A 139 -8.31 8.47 -10.46
CA PHE A 139 -8.41 9.52 -11.48
C PHE A 139 -9.68 10.39 -11.35
N ASP A 140 -10.75 9.82 -10.80
CA ASP A 140 -12.01 10.50 -10.55
C ASP A 140 -12.23 10.60 -9.03
N ILE A 141 -12.32 11.83 -8.54
CA ILE A 141 -12.49 12.11 -7.12
C ILE A 141 -13.86 11.64 -6.57
N ASP A 142 -14.84 11.38 -7.44
CA ASP A 142 -16.13 10.81 -7.05
C ASP A 142 -16.05 9.30 -6.74
N LEU A 143 -14.94 8.65 -7.09
CA LEU A 143 -14.66 7.26 -6.73
C LEU A 143 -14.09 7.12 -5.31
N VAL A 144 -13.63 8.20 -4.70
CA VAL A 144 -13.15 8.21 -3.32
C VAL A 144 -14.33 8.07 -2.37
N THR A 145 -14.20 7.20 -1.36
CA THR A 145 -15.31 6.90 -0.44
C THR A 145 -15.65 8.08 0.46
N ASP A 146 -16.93 8.20 0.83
CA ASP A 146 -17.39 9.22 1.78
C ASP A 146 -16.74 9.05 3.15
N GLU A 147 -16.46 7.80 3.55
CA GLU A 147 -15.79 7.47 4.79
C GLU A 147 -14.35 8.01 4.80
N PHE A 148 -13.67 7.93 3.66
CA PHE A 148 -12.31 8.46 3.56
C PHE A 148 -12.31 9.99 3.56
N TYR A 149 -13.22 10.63 2.84
CA TYR A 149 -13.40 12.09 2.93
C TYR A 149 -13.68 12.55 4.36
N ALA A 150 -14.55 11.84 5.08
CA ALA A 150 -14.88 12.18 6.46
C ALA A 150 -13.66 12.04 7.39
N ALA A 151 -12.82 11.00 7.16
CA ALA A 151 -11.64 10.75 7.98
C ALA A 151 -10.60 11.87 7.91
N VAL A 152 -10.47 12.52 6.75
CA VAL A 152 -9.52 13.64 6.56
C VAL A 152 -10.14 15.02 6.80
N GLY A 153 -11.39 15.05 7.29
CA GLY A 153 -12.08 16.28 7.67
C GLY A 153 -12.86 16.95 6.56
N GLY A 154 -13.13 16.24 5.46
CA GLY A 154 -13.95 16.65 4.33
C GLY A 154 -13.23 16.68 3.01
N ARG A 155 -14.02 16.67 1.95
CA ARG A 155 -13.54 16.65 0.55
C ARG A 155 -12.65 17.86 0.22
N ASP A 156 -12.95 19.02 0.79
CA ASP A 156 -12.19 20.26 0.63
C ASP A 156 -10.81 20.26 1.28
N LYS A 157 -10.53 19.26 2.13
CA LYS A 157 -9.26 19.09 2.82
C LYS A 157 -8.44 17.90 2.34
N MET A 158 -9.03 17.06 1.48
CA MET A 158 -8.39 15.85 0.95
C MET A 158 -7.23 16.20 0.03
N PHE A 159 -7.37 17.22 -0.81
CA PHE A 159 -6.41 17.56 -1.85
C PHE A 159 -5.69 18.88 -1.54
N HIS A 160 -4.48 19.03 -2.04
CA HIS A 160 -3.83 20.33 -2.10
C HIS A 160 -4.66 21.33 -2.92
N THR A 161 -4.46 22.63 -2.72
CA THR A 161 -5.21 23.69 -3.40
C THR A 161 -5.24 23.52 -4.93
N TYR A 162 -4.15 23.01 -5.50
CA TYR A 162 -4.02 22.75 -6.94
C TYR A 162 -3.89 21.24 -7.24
N GLY A 163 -4.27 20.39 -6.29
CA GLY A 163 -4.09 18.94 -6.40
C GLY A 163 -4.85 18.29 -7.55
N LEU A 164 -5.88 18.96 -8.06
CA LEU A 164 -6.63 18.51 -9.25
C LEU A 164 -6.04 19.03 -10.57
N GLU A 165 -5.06 19.94 -10.53
CA GLU A 165 -4.36 20.44 -11.70
C GLU A 165 -3.18 19.54 -12.03
N GLY A 166 -2.92 19.29 -13.30
CA GLY A 166 -1.78 18.49 -13.74
C GLY A 166 -0.45 19.26 -13.68
N ILE A 167 0.64 18.54 -13.42
CA ILE A 167 2.00 19.07 -13.49
C ILE A 167 2.34 19.47 -14.91
N ASN A 168 2.68 20.73 -15.11
CA ASN A 168 3.09 21.28 -16.43
C ASN A 168 4.61 21.48 -16.54
N ASP A 169 5.29 21.69 -15.42
CA ASP A 169 6.74 21.83 -15.34
C ASP A 169 7.33 20.94 -14.23
N TYR A 170 7.97 19.86 -14.62
CA TYR A 170 8.62 18.93 -13.70
C TYR A 170 9.92 19.46 -13.06
N ASN A 171 10.37 20.68 -13.44
CA ASN A 171 11.45 21.37 -12.72
C ASN A 171 10.91 22.30 -11.63
N ASP A 172 9.60 22.56 -11.61
CA ASP A 172 8.94 23.31 -10.55
C ASP A 172 8.61 22.36 -9.39
N ARG A 173 9.37 22.52 -8.28
CA ARG A 173 9.16 21.70 -7.09
C ARG A 173 7.74 21.82 -6.54
N THR A 174 7.15 23.02 -6.55
CA THR A 174 5.80 23.23 -6.02
C THR A 174 4.77 22.46 -6.81
N GLN A 175 4.86 22.47 -8.14
CA GLN A 175 3.99 21.65 -8.97
C GLN A 175 4.19 20.16 -8.68
N CYS A 176 5.43 19.69 -8.60
CA CYS A 176 5.73 18.28 -8.34
C CYS A 176 5.27 17.76 -6.98
N THR A 177 5.02 18.65 -6.01
CA THR A 177 4.64 18.28 -4.65
C THR A 177 3.20 18.65 -4.28
N HIS A 178 2.47 19.36 -5.15
CA HIS A 178 1.13 19.86 -4.85
C HIS A 178 0.14 19.76 -6.02
N GLN A 179 0.55 19.14 -7.13
CA GLN A 179 -0.31 18.97 -8.30
C GLN A 179 -0.38 17.51 -8.73
N GLY A 180 -1.48 17.16 -9.38
CA GLY A 180 -1.76 15.78 -9.82
C GLY A 180 -0.77 15.28 -10.86
N VAL A 181 -0.25 14.07 -10.65
CA VAL A 181 0.64 13.37 -11.56
C VAL A 181 -0.14 12.45 -12.49
N GLY A 182 0.04 12.59 -13.79
CA GLY A 182 -0.59 11.68 -14.77
C GLY A 182 -2.13 11.67 -14.74
N GLY A 183 -2.76 12.76 -14.32
CA GLY A 183 -4.22 12.88 -14.20
C GLY A 183 -4.77 12.29 -12.88
N LEU A 184 -3.90 11.93 -11.94
CA LEU A 184 -4.30 11.44 -10.63
C LEU A 184 -4.25 12.59 -9.61
N PRO A 185 -5.35 12.88 -8.90
CA PRO A 185 -5.45 13.96 -7.94
C PRO A 185 -4.45 13.83 -6.78
N ASP A 186 -3.72 14.91 -6.51
CA ASP A 186 -2.70 14.96 -5.47
C ASP A 186 -3.30 15.20 -4.09
N VAL A 187 -3.00 14.30 -3.16
CA VAL A 187 -3.54 14.33 -1.80
C VAL A 187 -2.74 15.28 -0.93
N ASN A 188 -3.45 16.05 -0.10
CA ASN A 188 -2.84 16.93 0.89
C ASN A 188 -2.27 16.10 2.06
N THR A 189 -1.07 15.56 1.87
CA THR A 189 -0.36 14.80 2.89
C THR A 189 0.10 15.64 4.08
N GLU A 190 -0.01 16.97 4.02
CA GLU A 190 0.25 17.90 5.13
C GLU A 190 -0.97 18.06 6.06
N ASN A 191 -2.13 17.54 5.67
CA ASN A 191 -3.30 17.51 6.50
C ASN A 191 -3.07 16.62 7.73
N PRO A 192 -3.14 17.12 8.97
CA PRO A 192 -2.86 16.34 10.17
C PRO A 192 -3.86 15.22 10.45
N LEU A 193 -4.95 15.16 9.72
CA LEU A 193 -5.94 14.07 9.79
C LEU A 193 -5.67 12.95 8.77
N PHE A 194 -4.70 13.17 7.88
CA PHE A 194 -4.32 12.24 6.83
C PHE A 194 -3.27 11.19 7.31
#